data_131a45f6a2a2dbb833ccd258804e02f2
#
_entry.id   131a45f6a2a2dbb833ccd258804e02f2
#
_cell.length_a   1.000
_cell.length_b   1.000
_cell.length_c   1.000
_cell.angle_alpha   90.00
_cell.angle_beta   90.00
_cell.angle_gamma   90.00
#
_symmetry.space_group_name_H-M   'P 1'
#
loop_
_entity.id
_entity.type
_entity.pdbx_description
1 polymer ?
#
loop_
_entity_poly.entity_id
_entity_poly.type
_entity_poly.pdbx_seq_one_letter_code
_entity_poly.pdbx_strand_id
1 'polypeptide(L)'
;MLDFITETNSVWQNMRSCGMPLVLYGMGNGADAVLDRMAAEGLTAAGIFASDEFVRGQNFRGFKVEHYSDIKARLGNFAVVIAFASELPEVINRFKVLAAEHTVFAPHLPLYAGSEEVTNAWLEKYAGRLQNVYNKLADEQSRKVFANVLNYKLSGRPEYLWQCETDRTEDLTQLFTFGKEESYLDLGAYDGDTVREFLQLTGGSYKKITAVEAD
;
A
#
# COMPACT_ATOMS: atom_id res chain seq x y z
N MET A 1 17.65 8.11 -17.74
CA MET A 1 16.74 7.16 -17.04
C MET A 1 17.25 7.06 -15.61
N LEU A 2 16.40 6.90 -14.64
CA LEU A 2 16.83 6.79 -13.24
C LEU A 2 17.27 5.34 -13.00
N ASP A 3 18.54 5.13 -12.66
CA ASP A 3 19.13 3.76 -12.56
C ASP A 3 18.51 2.92 -11.43
N PHE A 4 17.89 3.57 -10.45
CA PHE A 4 17.18 2.91 -9.34
C PHE A 4 15.71 2.58 -9.66
N ILE A 5 15.19 2.95 -10.84
CA ILE A 5 13.88 2.52 -11.33
C ILE A 5 14.10 1.32 -12.24
N THR A 6 13.69 0.16 -11.78
CA THR A 6 13.86 -1.12 -12.49
C THR A 6 12.64 -1.54 -13.28
N GLU A 7 11.47 -1.01 -12.91
CA GLU A 7 10.22 -1.27 -13.61
C GLU A 7 10.08 -0.38 -14.85
N THR A 8 9.56 -0.97 -15.90
CA THR A 8 9.35 -0.30 -17.19
C THR A 8 7.89 -0.17 -17.57
N ASN A 9 7.03 -1.02 -17.01
CA ASN A 9 5.61 -1.08 -17.30
C ASN A 9 4.80 -0.49 -16.15
N SER A 10 3.76 0.25 -16.48
CA SER A 10 2.75 0.65 -15.49
C SER A 10 1.95 -0.57 -15.02
N VAL A 11 1.29 -0.43 -13.87
CA VAL A 11 0.38 -1.48 -13.35
C VAL A 11 -0.67 -1.89 -14.38
N TRP A 12 -1.19 -0.95 -15.15
CA TRP A 12 -2.20 -1.19 -16.20
C TRP A 12 -1.63 -1.99 -17.37
N GLN A 13 -0.38 -1.73 -17.76
CA GLN A 13 0.34 -2.52 -18.76
C GLN A 13 0.63 -3.92 -18.25
N ASN A 14 1.07 -4.05 -16.99
CA ASN A 14 1.31 -5.34 -16.35
C ASN A 14 0.03 -6.19 -16.29
N MET A 15 -1.09 -5.62 -15.87
CA MET A 15 -2.38 -6.29 -15.86
C MET A 15 -2.82 -6.74 -17.26
N ARG A 16 -2.60 -5.92 -18.29
CA ARG A 16 -2.95 -6.25 -19.67
C ARG A 16 -2.08 -7.39 -20.20
N SER A 17 -0.80 -7.36 -19.88
CA SER A 17 0.17 -8.35 -20.38
C SER A 17 0.17 -9.68 -19.61
N CYS A 18 -0.42 -9.74 -18.42
CA CYS A 18 -0.43 -10.96 -17.62
C CYS A 18 -1.27 -12.11 -18.25
N GLY A 19 -2.21 -11.79 -19.13
CA GLY A 19 -3.02 -12.77 -19.86
C GLY A 19 -3.97 -13.59 -18.97
N MET A 20 -4.13 -13.25 -17.71
CA MET A 20 -4.98 -13.94 -16.74
C MET A 20 -6.28 -13.16 -16.47
N PRO A 21 -7.37 -13.83 -16.07
CA PRO A 21 -8.53 -13.17 -15.52
C PRO A 21 -8.13 -12.29 -14.32
N LEU A 22 -8.59 -11.04 -14.29
CA LEU A 22 -8.32 -10.11 -13.19
C LEU A 22 -9.45 -10.19 -12.17
N VAL A 23 -9.14 -10.48 -10.94
CA VAL A 23 -10.11 -10.58 -9.84
C VAL A 23 -9.79 -9.56 -8.77
N LEU A 24 -10.77 -8.71 -8.42
CA LEU A 24 -10.59 -7.73 -7.35
C LEU A 24 -10.70 -8.39 -5.98
N TYR A 25 -9.79 -8.01 -5.11
CA TYR A 25 -9.89 -8.27 -3.68
C TYR A 25 -10.28 -6.98 -2.95
N GLY A 26 -11.50 -6.96 -2.44
CA GLY A 26 -12.09 -5.86 -1.71
C GLY A 26 -13.29 -5.22 -2.42
N MET A 27 -14.05 -4.43 -1.66
CA MET A 27 -15.21 -3.66 -2.09
C MET A 27 -15.25 -2.35 -1.32
N GLY A 28 -15.81 -1.31 -1.90
CA GLY A 28 -15.85 0.04 -1.34
C GLY A 28 -15.16 1.06 -2.22
N ASN A 29 -14.88 2.24 -1.70
CA ASN A 29 -14.38 3.38 -2.48
C ASN A 29 -13.08 3.07 -3.25
N GLY A 30 -12.17 2.31 -2.66
CA GLY A 30 -10.94 1.89 -3.33
C GLY A 30 -11.22 0.99 -4.53
N ALA A 31 -12.15 0.03 -4.38
CA ALA A 31 -12.54 -0.87 -5.46
C ALA A 31 -13.32 -0.13 -6.56
N ASP A 32 -14.15 0.87 -6.22
CA ASP A 32 -14.81 1.75 -7.18
C ASP A 32 -13.77 2.46 -8.06
N ALA A 33 -12.79 3.10 -7.44
CA ALA A 33 -11.74 3.83 -8.16
C ALA A 33 -10.89 2.91 -9.05
N VAL A 34 -10.54 1.71 -8.56
CA VAL A 34 -9.78 0.73 -9.34
C VAL A 34 -10.59 0.23 -10.53
N LEU A 35 -11.88 -0.10 -10.36
CA LEU A 35 -12.75 -0.54 -11.46
C LEU A 35 -12.94 0.54 -12.51
N ASP A 36 -13.16 1.79 -12.10
CA ASP A 36 -13.30 2.91 -13.04
C ASP A 36 -12.01 3.11 -13.85
N ARG A 37 -10.86 3.02 -13.18
CA ARG A 37 -9.58 3.16 -13.85
C ARG A 37 -9.28 1.97 -14.77
N MET A 38 -9.58 0.73 -14.34
CA MET A 38 -9.50 -0.47 -15.20
C MET A 38 -10.34 -0.29 -16.47
N ALA A 39 -11.59 0.17 -16.34
CA ALA A 39 -12.46 0.40 -17.48
C ALA A 39 -11.88 1.44 -18.44
N ALA A 40 -11.30 2.53 -17.93
CA ALA A 40 -10.61 3.54 -18.74
C ALA A 40 -9.39 2.97 -19.49
N GLU A 41 -8.75 1.95 -18.95
CA GLU A 41 -7.64 1.21 -19.59
C GLU A 41 -8.10 0.06 -20.49
N GLY A 42 -9.41 -0.14 -20.67
CA GLY A 42 -9.97 -1.25 -21.43
C GLY A 42 -9.79 -2.61 -20.76
N LEU A 43 -9.63 -2.65 -19.45
CA LEU A 43 -9.53 -3.84 -18.63
C LEU A 43 -10.88 -4.14 -17.97
N THR A 44 -11.19 -5.42 -17.78
CA THR A 44 -12.42 -5.88 -17.13
C THR A 44 -12.09 -6.84 -16.00
N ALA A 45 -12.84 -6.74 -14.91
CA ALA A 45 -12.76 -7.72 -13.82
C ALA A 45 -13.55 -8.99 -14.19
N ALA A 46 -13.01 -10.14 -13.81
CA ALA A 46 -13.67 -11.43 -13.94
C ALA A 46 -14.49 -11.84 -12.70
N GLY A 47 -14.34 -11.08 -11.61
CA GLY A 47 -15.02 -11.28 -10.35
C GLY A 47 -14.49 -10.39 -9.25
N ILE A 48 -15.19 -10.41 -8.13
CA ILE A 48 -14.81 -9.69 -6.91
C ILE A 48 -14.95 -10.63 -5.73
N PHE A 49 -13.95 -10.70 -4.87
CA PHE A 49 -14.04 -11.39 -3.60
C PHE A 49 -13.69 -10.46 -2.43
N ALA A 50 -14.12 -10.83 -1.27
CA ALA A 50 -13.78 -10.19 -0.01
C ALA A 50 -13.30 -11.22 1.00
N SER A 51 -12.76 -10.78 2.12
CA SER A 51 -12.52 -11.65 3.27
C SER A 51 -13.84 -12.24 3.76
N ASP A 52 -13.82 -13.49 4.21
CA ASP A 52 -15.03 -14.27 4.49
C ASP A 52 -16.00 -13.57 5.43
N GLU A 53 -15.47 -12.84 6.41
CA GLU A 53 -16.26 -12.04 7.36
C GLU A 53 -17.08 -10.92 6.72
N PHE A 54 -16.74 -10.51 5.49
CA PHE A 54 -17.41 -9.45 4.75
C PHE A 54 -18.30 -9.98 3.60
N VAL A 55 -18.28 -11.28 3.30
CA VAL A 55 -19.14 -11.88 2.27
C VAL A 55 -20.52 -12.16 2.85
N ARG A 56 -21.54 -11.46 2.33
CA ARG A 56 -22.94 -11.56 2.78
C ARG A 56 -23.91 -11.79 1.63
N GLY A 57 -23.41 -12.24 0.47
CA GLY A 57 -24.22 -12.42 -0.74
C GLY A 57 -24.62 -11.11 -1.43
N GLN A 58 -24.00 -10.00 -1.07
CA GLN A 58 -24.23 -8.68 -1.66
C GLN A 58 -23.66 -8.58 -3.08
N ASN A 59 -24.18 -7.61 -3.82
CA ASN A 59 -23.62 -7.20 -5.11
C ASN A 59 -22.83 -5.90 -4.96
N PHE A 60 -21.73 -5.78 -5.71
CA PHE A 60 -20.92 -4.57 -5.82
C PHE A 60 -20.60 -4.31 -7.30
N ARG A 61 -20.98 -3.14 -7.82
CA ARG A 61 -20.75 -2.74 -9.24
C ARG A 61 -21.21 -3.79 -10.27
N GLY A 62 -22.31 -4.49 -10.00
CA GLY A 62 -22.86 -5.53 -10.86
C GLY A 62 -22.24 -6.93 -10.68
N PHE A 63 -21.22 -7.07 -9.87
CA PHE A 63 -20.62 -8.36 -9.50
C PHE A 63 -21.24 -8.86 -8.20
N LYS A 64 -21.54 -10.16 -8.14
CA LYS A 64 -21.75 -10.83 -6.85
C LYS A 64 -20.42 -10.90 -6.11
N VAL A 65 -20.38 -10.46 -4.86
CA VAL A 65 -19.20 -10.62 -4.01
C VAL A 65 -19.11 -12.06 -3.56
N GLU A 66 -18.02 -12.74 -3.89
CA GLU A 66 -17.81 -14.17 -3.67
C GLU A 66 -16.79 -14.41 -2.54
N HIS A 67 -16.78 -15.63 -1.98
CA HIS A 67 -15.64 -16.11 -1.20
C HIS A 67 -14.44 -16.39 -2.11
N TYR A 68 -13.23 -16.25 -1.57
CA TYR A 68 -12.01 -16.59 -2.32
C TYR A 68 -12.03 -18.03 -2.84
N SER A 69 -12.51 -18.99 -2.02
CA SER A 69 -12.65 -20.39 -2.41
C SER A 69 -13.53 -20.61 -3.64
N ASP A 70 -14.63 -19.85 -3.74
CA ASP A 70 -15.58 -19.98 -4.86
C ASP A 70 -14.98 -19.42 -6.15
N ILE A 71 -14.29 -18.26 -6.07
CA ILE A 71 -13.54 -17.71 -7.19
C ILE A 71 -12.46 -18.68 -7.66
N LYS A 72 -11.68 -19.25 -6.73
CA LYS A 72 -10.61 -20.21 -7.04
C LYS A 72 -11.17 -21.46 -7.70
N ALA A 73 -12.28 -21.98 -7.22
CA ALA A 73 -12.94 -23.14 -7.80
C ALA A 73 -13.48 -22.86 -9.23
N ARG A 74 -13.99 -21.64 -9.47
CA ARG A 74 -14.58 -21.23 -10.75
C ARG A 74 -13.55 -20.88 -11.82
N LEU A 75 -12.48 -20.16 -11.46
CA LEU A 75 -11.52 -19.62 -12.42
C LEU A 75 -10.20 -20.40 -12.48
N GLY A 76 -9.86 -21.16 -11.44
CA GLY A 76 -8.56 -21.84 -11.34
C GLY A 76 -7.41 -20.86 -11.20
N ASN A 77 -6.82 -20.44 -12.32
CA ASN A 77 -5.71 -19.47 -12.34
C ASN A 77 -6.20 -18.07 -12.71
N PHE A 78 -5.84 -17.08 -11.90
CA PHE A 78 -6.20 -15.66 -12.06
C PHE A 78 -5.17 -14.75 -11.40
N ALA A 79 -5.19 -13.47 -11.75
CA ALA A 79 -4.43 -12.45 -11.07
C ALA A 79 -5.33 -11.71 -10.07
N VAL A 80 -4.81 -11.41 -8.90
CA VAL A 80 -5.50 -10.68 -7.83
C VAL A 80 -5.17 -9.20 -7.93
N VAL A 81 -6.20 -8.35 -7.89
CA VAL A 81 -6.07 -6.90 -7.84
C VAL A 81 -6.53 -6.43 -6.47
N ILE A 82 -5.59 -6.05 -5.61
CA ILE A 82 -5.88 -5.50 -4.29
C ILE A 82 -6.45 -4.09 -4.46
N ALA A 83 -7.65 -3.86 -3.94
CA ALA A 83 -8.40 -2.62 -4.13
C ALA A 83 -8.62 -1.84 -2.83
N PHE A 84 -7.83 -2.08 -1.80
CA PHE A 84 -7.84 -1.36 -0.52
C PHE A 84 -6.46 -1.37 0.12
N ALA A 85 -6.20 -0.43 1.01
CA ALA A 85 -4.99 -0.39 1.84
C ALA A 85 -5.29 -0.88 3.25
N SER A 86 -4.28 -1.43 3.92
CA SER A 86 -4.37 -1.82 5.33
C SER A 86 -2.97 -1.75 5.96
N GLU A 87 -2.92 -1.40 7.23
CA GLU A 87 -1.72 -1.47 8.07
C GLU A 87 -1.78 -2.65 9.04
N LEU A 88 -2.91 -3.39 9.08
CA LEU A 88 -3.11 -4.52 9.97
C LEU A 88 -2.23 -5.70 9.54
N PRO A 89 -1.38 -6.24 10.42
CA PRO A 89 -0.43 -7.31 10.09
C PRO A 89 -1.10 -8.56 9.51
N GLU A 90 -2.28 -8.93 10.02
CA GLU A 90 -3.05 -10.08 9.52
C GLU A 90 -3.56 -9.87 8.09
N VAL A 91 -3.90 -8.63 7.70
CA VAL A 91 -4.33 -8.30 6.34
C VAL A 91 -3.14 -8.30 5.39
N ILE A 92 -2.02 -7.70 5.80
CA ILE A 92 -0.77 -7.72 5.02
C ILE A 92 -0.29 -9.16 4.82
N ASN A 93 -0.35 -9.99 5.85
CA ASN A 93 -0.01 -11.41 5.72
C ASN A 93 -0.92 -12.13 4.73
N ARG A 94 -2.21 -11.82 4.70
CA ARG A 94 -3.17 -12.36 3.72
C ARG A 94 -2.78 -11.95 2.29
N PHE A 95 -2.33 -10.71 2.07
CA PHE A 95 -1.80 -10.29 0.76
C PHE A 95 -0.57 -11.10 0.36
N LYS A 96 0.36 -11.36 1.29
CA LYS A 96 1.55 -12.17 1.04
C LYS A 96 1.21 -13.63 0.71
N VAL A 97 0.22 -14.20 1.39
CA VAL A 97 -0.30 -15.54 1.09
C VAL A 97 -0.91 -15.60 -0.31
N LEU A 98 -1.71 -14.61 -0.68
CA LEU A 98 -2.26 -14.51 -2.04
C LEU A 98 -1.15 -14.39 -3.09
N ALA A 99 -0.10 -13.62 -2.82
CA ALA A 99 1.02 -13.45 -3.73
C ALA A 99 1.90 -14.71 -3.88
N ALA A 100 1.87 -15.61 -2.92
CA ALA A 100 2.52 -16.92 -3.04
C ALA A 100 1.78 -17.88 -4.00
N GLU A 101 0.48 -17.65 -4.23
CA GLU A 101 -0.34 -18.50 -5.09
C GLU A 101 -0.68 -17.85 -6.44
N HIS A 102 -0.73 -16.52 -6.50
CA HIS A 102 -1.21 -15.75 -7.65
C HIS A 102 -0.27 -14.59 -7.98
N THR A 103 -0.36 -14.12 -9.22
CA THR A 103 0.15 -12.78 -9.55
C THR A 103 -0.74 -11.74 -8.86
N VAL A 104 -0.13 -10.84 -8.09
CA VAL A 104 -0.85 -9.81 -7.34
C VAL A 104 -0.48 -8.43 -7.86
N PHE A 105 -1.49 -7.60 -8.04
CA PHE A 105 -1.36 -6.17 -8.34
C PHE A 105 -2.04 -5.35 -7.25
N ALA A 106 -1.41 -4.27 -6.81
CA ALA A 106 -1.97 -3.30 -5.89
C ALA A 106 -1.82 -1.89 -6.48
N PRO A 107 -2.77 -1.46 -7.33
CA PRO A 107 -2.68 -0.15 -7.98
C PRO A 107 -2.65 1.00 -6.99
N HIS A 108 -1.68 1.89 -7.13
CA HIS A 108 -1.64 3.12 -6.36
C HIS A 108 -2.36 4.22 -7.14
N LEU A 109 -3.58 4.55 -6.70
CA LEU A 109 -4.36 5.65 -7.27
C LEU A 109 -4.23 6.92 -6.43
N PRO A 110 -4.13 8.10 -7.06
CA PRO A 110 -4.17 9.36 -6.34
C PRO A 110 -5.50 9.55 -5.58
N LEU A 111 -5.43 9.88 -4.29
CA LEU A 111 -6.60 10.06 -3.44
C LEU A 111 -7.21 11.47 -3.53
N TYR A 112 -6.43 12.45 -3.95
CA TYR A 112 -6.82 13.86 -3.94
C TYR A 112 -6.85 14.43 -5.35
N ALA A 113 -7.79 15.33 -5.62
CA ALA A 113 -7.86 16.06 -6.86
C ALA A 113 -6.57 16.86 -7.12
N GLY A 114 -6.02 16.75 -8.32
CA GLY A 114 -4.75 17.40 -8.69
C GLY A 114 -3.48 16.58 -8.36
N SER A 115 -3.60 15.43 -7.71
CA SER A 115 -2.47 14.51 -7.56
C SER A 115 -2.22 13.77 -8.87
N GLU A 116 -0.94 13.61 -9.23
CA GLU A 116 -0.54 12.91 -10.44
C GLU A 116 -0.25 11.42 -10.14
N GLU A 117 -0.66 10.53 -11.04
CA GLU A 117 -0.28 9.12 -11.00
C GLU A 117 1.19 8.97 -11.43
N VAL A 118 1.94 8.08 -10.78
CA VAL A 118 3.31 7.77 -11.18
C VAL A 118 3.28 6.92 -12.44
N THR A 119 3.64 7.54 -13.55
CA THR A 119 3.75 6.93 -14.88
C THR A 119 5.18 7.10 -15.40
N ASN A 120 5.54 6.42 -16.49
CA ASN A 120 6.83 6.65 -17.15
C ASN A 120 7.04 8.12 -17.53
N ALA A 121 6.01 8.78 -18.07
CA ALA A 121 6.07 10.19 -18.40
C ALA A 121 6.25 11.09 -17.17
N TRP A 122 5.62 10.72 -16.03
CA TRP A 122 5.83 11.40 -14.76
C TRP A 122 7.26 11.24 -14.26
N LEU A 123 7.81 10.02 -14.32
CA LEU A 123 9.20 9.74 -13.93
C LEU A 123 10.20 10.51 -14.79
N GLU A 124 9.96 10.60 -16.09
CA GLU A 124 10.78 11.41 -17.01
C GLU A 124 10.70 12.90 -16.68
N LYS A 125 9.47 13.43 -16.50
CA LYS A 125 9.22 14.83 -16.14
C LYS A 125 9.96 15.26 -14.89
N TYR A 126 10.02 14.39 -13.88
CA TYR A 126 10.61 14.68 -12.58
C TYR A 126 11.99 14.05 -12.35
N ALA A 127 12.59 13.45 -13.36
CA ALA A 127 13.84 12.67 -13.23
C ALA A 127 14.96 13.42 -12.49
N GLY A 128 15.20 14.68 -12.85
CA GLY A 128 16.24 15.50 -12.19
C GLY A 128 15.96 15.76 -10.70
N ARG A 129 14.67 15.96 -10.33
CA ARG A 129 14.29 16.15 -8.93
C ARG A 129 14.41 14.85 -8.14
N LEU A 130 13.97 13.73 -8.70
CA LEU A 130 14.04 12.41 -8.09
C LEU A 130 15.50 12.00 -7.86
N GLN A 131 16.38 12.21 -8.87
CA GLN A 131 17.80 11.94 -8.72
C GLN A 131 18.44 12.81 -7.65
N ASN A 132 18.07 14.08 -7.56
CA ASN A 132 18.60 14.99 -6.53
C ASN A 132 18.15 14.55 -5.12
N VAL A 133 16.89 14.10 -4.94
CA VAL A 133 16.43 13.54 -3.67
C VAL A 133 17.19 12.27 -3.34
N TYR A 134 17.27 11.31 -4.27
CA TYR A 134 17.97 10.04 -4.09
C TYR A 134 19.43 10.25 -3.64
N ASN A 135 20.15 11.20 -4.25
CA ASN A 135 21.53 11.50 -3.91
C ASN A 135 21.70 12.15 -2.53
N LYS A 136 20.66 12.77 -1.97
CA LYS A 136 20.66 13.40 -0.64
C LYS A 136 20.28 12.47 0.49
N LEU A 137 19.74 11.30 0.19
CA LEU A 137 19.42 10.32 1.22
C LEU A 137 20.71 9.81 1.87
N ALA A 138 20.71 9.76 3.22
CA ALA A 138 21.92 9.55 4.00
C ALA A 138 22.51 8.15 3.87
N ASP A 139 21.65 7.13 3.72
CA ASP A 139 22.03 5.72 3.80
C ASP A 139 21.40 4.87 2.68
N GLU A 140 21.87 3.64 2.54
CA GLU A 140 21.39 2.71 1.50
C GLU A 140 19.95 2.24 1.76
N GLN A 141 19.55 2.09 3.02
CA GLN A 141 18.18 1.68 3.35
C GLN A 141 17.18 2.75 2.90
N SER A 142 17.46 4.02 3.18
CA SER A 142 16.64 5.14 2.72
C SER A 142 16.55 5.20 1.19
N ARG A 143 17.65 4.95 0.49
CA ARG A 143 17.68 4.89 -0.98
C ARG A 143 16.89 3.72 -1.52
N LYS A 144 17.00 2.55 -0.88
CA LYS A 144 16.21 1.35 -1.23
C LYS A 144 14.72 1.61 -1.06
N VAL A 145 14.30 2.17 0.07
CA VAL A 145 12.88 2.52 0.32
C VAL A 145 12.37 3.50 -0.73
N PHE A 146 13.13 4.57 -1.02
CA PHE A 146 12.76 5.55 -2.03
C PHE A 146 12.58 4.92 -3.42
N ALA A 147 13.53 4.09 -3.84
CA ALA A 147 13.48 3.37 -5.11
C ALA A 147 12.29 2.41 -5.18
N ASN A 148 12.10 1.59 -4.14
CA ASN A 148 11.04 0.60 -4.09
C ASN A 148 9.65 1.23 -4.09
N VAL A 149 9.44 2.33 -3.37
CA VAL A 149 8.16 3.05 -3.40
C VAL A 149 7.83 3.56 -4.80
N LEU A 150 8.81 4.07 -5.55
CA LEU A 150 8.58 4.52 -6.92
C LEU A 150 8.33 3.35 -7.89
N ASN A 151 9.10 2.26 -7.77
CA ASN A 151 8.86 1.03 -8.55
C ASN A 151 7.47 0.45 -8.26
N TYR A 152 7.05 0.39 -6.99
CA TYR A 152 5.69 0.00 -6.60
C TYR A 152 4.62 0.90 -7.23
N LYS A 153 4.77 2.21 -7.08
CA LYS A 153 3.78 3.17 -7.62
C LYS A 153 3.63 3.08 -9.14
N LEU A 154 4.69 2.75 -9.86
CA LEU A 154 4.64 2.52 -11.29
C LEU A 154 4.00 1.18 -11.62
N SER A 155 4.53 0.09 -11.05
CA SER A 155 4.23 -1.29 -11.47
C SER A 155 3.04 -1.92 -10.78
N GLY A 156 2.62 -1.40 -9.62
CA GLY A 156 1.60 -1.99 -8.76
C GLY A 156 2.01 -3.32 -8.10
N ARG A 157 3.31 -3.63 -8.05
CA ARG A 157 3.83 -4.86 -7.42
C ARG A 157 4.06 -4.63 -5.92
N PRO A 158 3.24 -5.21 -5.04
CA PRO A 158 3.31 -4.94 -3.62
C PRO A 158 4.59 -5.47 -2.95
N GLU A 159 5.31 -6.40 -3.58
CA GLU A 159 6.57 -6.95 -3.08
C GLU A 159 7.62 -5.88 -2.82
N TYR A 160 7.61 -4.80 -3.59
CA TYR A 160 8.49 -3.66 -3.36
C TYR A 160 8.27 -3.01 -1.99
N LEU A 161 7.02 -2.93 -1.53
CA LEU A 161 6.70 -2.40 -0.20
C LEU A 161 7.13 -3.38 0.90
N TRP A 162 6.85 -4.67 0.73
CA TRP A 162 7.21 -5.69 1.71
C TRP A 162 8.72 -5.81 1.94
N GLN A 163 9.53 -5.50 0.91
CA GLN A 163 10.99 -5.44 1.03
C GLN A 163 11.50 -4.23 1.82
N CYS A 164 10.62 -3.29 2.14
CA CYS A 164 10.92 -2.08 2.89
C CYS A 164 10.36 -2.12 4.32
N GLU A 165 9.64 -3.19 4.67
CA GLU A 165 9.10 -3.33 6.02
C GLU A 165 10.25 -3.43 7.04
N THR A 166 10.12 -2.65 8.10
CA THR A 166 11.02 -2.65 9.25
C THR A 166 10.17 -2.72 10.53
N ASP A 167 10.75 -3.13 11.64
CA ASP A 167 10.07 -3.06 12.93
C ASP A 167 10.07 -1.63 13.43
N ARG A 168 8.88 -1.06 13.64
CA ARG A 168 8.71 0.33 14.07
C ARG A 168 9.38 0.62 15.42
N THR A 169 9.31 -0.33 16.35
CA THR A 169 9.91 -0.16 17.68
C THR A 169 11.43 -0.17 17.59
N GLU A 170 11.98 -1.08 16.79
CA GLU A 170 13.42 -1.12 16.51
C GLU A 170 13.89 0.18 15.86
N ASP A 171 13.20 0.66 14.83
CA ASP A 171 13.52 1.91 14.14
C ASP A 171 13.52 3.11 15.12
N LEU A 172 12.46 3.24 15.93
CA LEU A 172 12.35 4.34 16.88
C LEU A 172 13.45 4.30 17.95
N THR A 173 13.80 3.12 18.43
CA THR A 173 14.87 2.97 19.45
C THR A 173 16.28 3.14 18.89
N GLN A 174 16.47 2.87 17.59
CA GLN A 174 17.75 3.12 16.89
C GLN A 174 17.93 4.62 16.55
N LEU A 175 16.84 5.29 16.15
CA LEU A 175 16.88 6.68 15.69
C LEU A 175 16.84 7.68 16.85
N PHE A 176 16.20 7.34 17.97
CA PHE A 176 15.97 8.24 19.09
C PHE A 176 16.49 7.64 20.38
N THR A 177 17.07 8.49 21.22
CA THR A 177 17.38 8.16 22.60
C THR A 177 16.38 8.89 23.48
N PHE A 178 15.46 8.15 24.08
CA PHE A 178 14.44 8.72 24.94
C PHE A 178 14.96 8.96 26.37
N GLY A 179 14.74 10.16 26.88
CA GLY A 179 15.11 10.58 28.23
C GLY A 179 13.91 10.81 29.16
N LYS A 180 14.19 11.22 30.39
CA LYS A 180 13.14 11.52 31.40
C LYS A 180 12.49 12.88 31.19
N GLU A 181 13.10 13.76 30.42
CA GLU A 181 12.65 15.13 30.16
C GLU A 181 11.92 15.33 28.85
N GLU A 182 11.48 14.19 28.22
CA GLU A 182 10.80 14.23 26.94
C GLU A 182 9.46 14.97 27.04
N SER A 183 9.21 15.80 26.03
CA SER A 183 7.91 16.44 25.83
C SER A 183 7.30 15.96 24.54
N TYR A 184 6.15 15.29 24.64
CA TYR A 184 5.46 14.67 23.52
C TYR A 184 4.20 15.44 23.16
N LEU A 185 4.02 15.74 21.89
CA LEU A 185 2.82 16.36 21.34
C LEU A 185 2.20 15.43 20.30
N ASP A 186 0.98 15.02 20.54
CA ASP A 186 0.17 14.18 19.67
C ASP A 186 -0.97 15.00 19.06
N LEU A 187 -0.98 15.13 17.75
CA LEU A 187 -1.99 15.86 17.00
C LEU A 187 -2.81 14.85 16.16
N GLY A 188 -4.07 14.62 16.54
CA GLY A 188 -4.89 13.55 16.06
C GLY A 188 -4.67 12.29 16.88
N ALA A 189 -4.87 12.42 18.20
CA ALA A 189 -4.52 11.37 19.16
C ALA A 189 -5.50 10.19 19.18
N TYR A 190 -6.65 10.30 18.50
CA TYR A 190 -7.68 9.28 18.42
C TYR A 190 -7.94 8.62 19.80
N ASP A 191 -7.64 7.34 19.96
CA ASP A 191 -7.79 6.59 21.20
C ASP A 191 -6.51 6.57 22.08
N GLY A 192 -5.47 7.30 21.68
CA GLY A 192 -4.19 7.41 22.39
C GLY A 192 -3.23 6.25 22.15
N ASP A 193 -3.30 5.57 21.03
CA ASP A 193 -2.42 4.46 20.65
C ASP A 193 -0.96 4.91 20.57
N THR A 194 -0.68 6.05 19.94
CA THR A 194 0.64 6.67 19.83
C THR A 194 1.15 7.20 21.18
N VAL A 195 0.27 7.65 22.05
CA VAL A 195 0.63 8.01 23.45
C VAL A 195 1.04 6.75 24.23
N ARG A 196 0.34 5.63 24.06
CA ARG A 196 0.72 4.35 24.68
C ARG A 196 2.07 3.85 24.18
N GLU A 197 2.34 3.96 22.87
CA GLU A 197 3.64 3.65 22.28
C GLU A 197 4.76 4.52 22.92
N PHE A 198 4.56 5.83 22.99
CA PHE A 198 5.51 6.76 23.62
C PHE A 198 5.80 6.39 25.08
N LEU A 199 4.79 6.05 25.87
CA LEU A 199 4.96 5.60 27.25
C LEU A 199 5.77 4.29 27.34
N GLN A 200 5.63 3.38 26.41
CA GLN A 200 6.45 2.15 26.36
C GLN A 200 7.91 2.50 26.04
N LEU A 201 8.17 3.34 25.04
CA LEU A 201 9.51 3.75 24.63
C LEU A 201 10.28 4.50 25.71
N THR A 202 9.57 5.30 26.55
CA THR A 202 10.17 6.06 27.64
C THR A 202 10.19 5.31 28.98
N GLY A 203 9.65 4.10 29.03
CA GLY A 203 9.47 3.37 30.30
C GLY A 203 8.57 4.12 31.29
N GLY A 204 7.62 4.91 30.79
CA GLY A 204 6.72 5.74 31.59
C GLY A 204 7.35 7.00 32.19
N SER A 205 8.59 7.35 31.81
CA SER A 205 9.29 8.55 32.30
C SER A 205 9.25 9.65 31.24
N TYR A 206 8.64 10.78 31.56
CA TYR A 206 8.52 11.92 30.65
C TYR A 206 8.28 13.23 31.42
N LYS A 207 8.50 14.35 30.79
CA LYS A 207 8.22 15.67 31.35
C LYS A 207 6.77 16.10 31.10
N LYS A 208 6.27 15.94 29.86
CA LYS A 208 4.94 16.40 29.47
C LYS A 208 4.42 15.61 28.28
N ILE A 209 3.14 15.28 28.32
CA ILE A 209 2.38 14.81 27.16
C ILE A 209 1.25 15.80 26.90
N THR A 210 1.06 16.16 25.64
CA THR A 210 -0.12 16.89 25.17
C THR A 210 -0.71 16.14 24.01
N ALA A 211 -1.93 15.65 24.15
CA ALA A 211 -2.69 14.97 23.12
C ALA A 211 -3.86 15.86 22.69
N VAL A 212 -4.05 16.01 21.39
CA VAL A 212 -5.13 16.81 20.79
C VAL A 212 -5.85 15.93 19.78
N GLU A 213 -7.17 15.83 19.93
CA GLU A 213 -8.07 15.16 19.00
C GLU A 213 -9.18 16.14 18.60
N ALA A 214 -9.59 16.11 17.35
CA ALA A 214 -10.74 16.86 16.88
C ALA A 214 -12.01 16.03 17.10
N ASP A 215 -13.07 16.69 17.61
CA ASP A 215 -14.41 16.11 17.81
C ASP A 215 -15.10 15.76 16.46
#